data_e286e2fe79334b601676ad9b8ff0155e
#
_entry.id   e286e2fe79334b601676ad9b8ff0155e
#
_cell.length_a   1.000
_cell.length_b   1.000
_cell.length_c   1.000
_cell.angle_alpha   90.00
_cell.angle_beta   90.00
_cell.angle_gamma   90.00
#
_symmetry.space_group_name_H-M   'P 1'
#
loop_
_entity.id
_entity.type
_entity.pdbx_description
1 polymer ?
#
loop_
_entity_poly.entity_id
_entity_poly.type
_entity_poly.pdbx_seq_one_letter_code
_entity_poly.pdbx_strand_id
1 'polypeptide(L)'
;MQASSQAVVGAAALAVGVADPWSMSNDEQAVVQRLISKQAELVTAFWSDPRVAQDGLERGDLIASFGTNDLYARLLAAEVPVGFLAPREGYLTWVCGLSLLAAGHVDEGLAYDFIDAMLAPEAGKVIISSLGFGHANHKSFDLVSEGLLDRLALSEPRQILEKSEFFDLSTAGAGPQYDALFLGALEQT
;
A
#
# COMPACT_ATOMS: atom_id res chain seq x y z
N MET A 1 11.32 1.22 -6.60
CA MET A 1 10.04 0.46 -6.62
C MET A 1 10.05 -0.58 -5.51
N GLN A 2 8.95 -0.83 -4.81
CA GLN A 2 8.88 -1.90 -3.80
C GLN A 2 9.01 -3.27 -4.48
N ALA A 3 9.83 -4.17 -3.91
CA ALA A 3 10.05 -5.53 -4.41
C ALA A 3 8.93 -6.49 -3.93
N SER A 4 7.69 -6.15 -4.25
CA SER A 4 6.51 -7.00 -4.01
C SER A 4 5.89 -7.34 -5.35
N SER A 5 5.88 -8.60 -5.73
CA SER A 5 5.31 -9.06 -7.01
C SER A 5 3.87 -8.60 -7.18
N GLN A 6 3.03 -8.75 -6.16
CA GLN A 6 1.65 -8.27 -6.18
C GLN A 6 1.57 -6.75 -6.40
N ALA A 7 2.38 -5.96 -5.68
CA ALA A 7 2.37 -4.51 -5.82
C ALA A 7 2.87 -4.06 -7.20
N VAL A 8 3.94 -4.69 -7.72
CA VAL A 8 4.48 -4.36 -9.04
C VAL A 8 3.50 -4.75 -10.14
N VAL A 9 2.98 -5.98 -10.09
CA VAL A 9 2.04 -6.50 -11.09
C VAL A 9 0.72 -5.74 -11.05
N GLY A 10 0.16 -5.51 -9.85
CA GLY A 10 -1.08 -4.74 -9.68
C GLY A 10 -0.94 -3.30 -10.19
N ALA A 11 0.14 -2.60 -9.86
CA ALA A 11 0.39 -1.25 -10.37
C ALA A 11 0.56 -1.22 -11.90
N ALA A 12 1.25 -2.20 -12.46
CA ALA A 12 1.42 -2.31 -13.92
C ALA A 12 0.08 -2.64 -14.61
N ALA A 13 -0.75 -3.49 -14.01
CA ALA A 13 -2.08 -3.83 -14.52
C ALA A 13 -3.00 -2.60 -14.55
N LEU A 14 -3.05 -1.83 -13.46
CA LEU A 14 -3.79 -0.56 -13.42
C LEU A 14 -3.28 0.43 -14.49
N ALA A 15 -1.97 0.55 -14.63
CA ALA A 15 -1.36 1.48 -15.58
C ALA A 15 -1.69 1.16 -17.06
N VAL A 16 -1.95 -0.10 -17.40
CA VAL A 16 -2.38 -0.50 -18.75
C VAL A 16 -3.89 -0.64 -18.89
N GLY A 17 -4.66 -0.31 -17.84
CA GLY A 17 -6.12 -0.29 -17.86
C GLY A 17 -6.78 -1.66 -17.73
N VAL A 18 -6.12 -2.64 -17.10
CA VAL A 18 -6.73 -3.93 -16.74
C VAL A 18 -7.84 -3.68 -15.72
N ALA A 19 -9.02 -4.22 -15.98
CA ALA A 19 -10.19 -3.98 -15.13
C ALA A 19 -10.12 -4.72 -13.78
N ASP A 20 -9.53 -5.91 -13.77
CA ASP A 20 -9.32 -6.72 -12.57
C ASP A 20 -7.88 -7.24 -12.55
N PRO A 21 -6.98 -6.56 -11.83
CA PRO A 21 -5.57 -6.97 -11.72
C PRO A 21 -5.37 -8.38 -11.16
N TRP A 22 -6.37 -8.89 -10.44
CA TRP A 22 -6.28 -10.16 -9.73
C TRP A 22 -6.84 -11.34 -10.53
N SER A 23 -7.50 -11.07 -11.69
CA SER A 23 -8.09 -12.07 -12.58
C SER A 23 -7.76 -11.81 -14.06
N MET A 24 -6.47 -11.60 -14.35
CA MET A 24 -5.98 -11.29 -15.68
C MET A 24 -6.00 -12.49 -16.63
N SER A 25 -6.44 -12.27 -17.87
CA SER A 25 -6.22 -13.18 -18.98
C SER A 25 -4.73 -13.29 -19.36
N ASN A 26 -4.37 -14.34 -20.12
CA ASN A 26 -2.99 -14.52 -20.59
C ASN A 26 -2.49 -13.34 -21.46
N ASP A 27 -3.37 -12.72 -22.24
CA ASP A 27 -3.01 -11.57 -23.07
C ASP A 27 -2.73 -10.33 -22.21
N GLU A 28 -3.54 -10.07 -21.18
CA GLU A 28 -3.32 -8.99 -20.22
C GLU A 28 -2.03 -9.21 -19.44
N GLN A 29 -1.77 -10.44 -18.96
CA GLN A 29 -0.51 -10.79 -18.30
C GLN A 29 0.71 -10.51 -19.18
N ALA A 30 0.65 -10.85 -20.47
CA ALA A 30 1.72 -10.56 -21.41
C ALA A 30 1.96 -9.06 -21.63
N VAL A 31 0.88 -8.23 -21.59
CA VAL A 31 1.00 -6.77 -21.66
C VAL A 31 1.65 -6.22 -20.39
N VAL A 32 1.17 -6.67 -19.23
CA VAL A 32 1.69 -6.28 -17.91
C VAL A 32 3.17 -6.63 -17.78
N GLN A 33 3.56 -7.86 -18.15
CA GLN A 33 4.94 -8.31 -18.09
C GLN A 33 5.87 -7.44 -18.95
N ARG A 34 5.46 -7.09 -20.17
CA ARG A 34 6.25 -6.17 -21.04
C ARG A 34 6.40 -4.78 -20.42
N LEU A 35 5.38 -4.27 -19.73
CA LEU A 35 5.48 -2.98 -19.03
C LEU A 35 6.47 -3.07 -17.87
N ILE A 36 6.43 -4.15 -17.07
CA ILE A 36 7.35 -4.37 -15.95
C ILE A 36 8.80 -4.48 -16.47
N SER A 37 9.06 -5.20 -17.57
CA SER A 37 10.40 -5.28 -18.18
C SER A 37 10.94 -3.90 -18.57
N LYS A 38 10.11 -3.06 -19.21
CA LYS A 38 10.49 -1.68 -19.54
C LYS A 38 10.73 -0.82 -18.30
N GLN A 39 9.93 -1.01 -17.25
CA GLN A 39 10.11 -0.31 -15.99
C GLN A 39 11.41 -0.71 -15.31
N ALA A 40 11.77 -2.00 -15.36
CA ALA A 40 12.99 -2.52 -14.73
C ALA A 40 14.25 -1.84 -15.27
N GLU A 41 14.29 -1.48 -16.55
CA GLU A 41 15.40 -0.72 -17.16
C GLU A 41 15.55 0.70 -16.60
N LEU A 42 14.46 1.28 -16.04
CA LEU A 42 14.40 2.65 -15.56
C LEU A 42 14.51 2.75 -14.03
N VAL A 43 14.27 1.65 -13.32
CA VAL A 43 14.22 1.63 -11.86
C VAL A 43 15.64 1.54 -11.30
N THR A 44 16.02 2.52 -10.48
CA THR A 44 17.32 2.53 -9.79
C THR A 44 17.47 1.32 -8.85
N ALA A 45 16.39 0.92 -8.16
CA ALA A 45 16.39 -0.23 -7.26
C ALA A 45 14.98 -0.77 -7.03
N PHE A 46 14.88 -2.10 -6.92
CA PHE A 46 13.76 -2.77 -6.27
C PHE A 46 14.13 -2.99 -4.80
N TRP A 47 13.35 -2.42 -3.88
CA TRP A 47 13.65 -2.45 -2.46
C TRP A 47 12.63 -3.31 -1.70
N SER A 48 13.12 -4.07 -0.74
CA SER A 48 12.32 -4.82 0.25
C SER A 48 12.35 -4.16 1.63
N ASP A 49 13.38 -3.34 1.91
CA ASP A 49 13.48 -2.54 3.12
C ASP A 49 13.03 -1.11 2.81
N PRO A 50 11.95 -0.60 3.45
CA PRO A 50 11.47 0.77 3.24
C PRO A 50 12.51 1.86 3.49
N ARG A 51 13.53 1.58 4.30
CA ARG A 51 14.63 2.52 4.56
C ARG A 51 15.41 2.86 3.31
N VAL A 52 15.54 1.94 2.37
CA VAL A 52 16.21 2.21 1.09
C VAL A 52 15.50 3.32 0.30
N ALA A 53 14.16 3.29 0.27
CA ALA A 53 13.38 4.34 -0.37
C ALA A 53 13.42 5.64 0.43
N GLN A 54 13.33 5.56 1.76
CA GLN A 54 13.39 6.72 2.65
C GLN A 54 14.72 7.46 2.48
N ASP A 55 15.84 6.78 2.69
CA ASP A 55 17.18 7.34 2.57
C ASP A 55 17.46 7.91 1.17
N GLY A 56 16.99 7.22 0.12
CA GLY A 56 17.16 7.66 -1.25
C GLY A 56 16.40 8.96 -1.55
N LEU A 57 15.18 9.11 -1.03
CA LEU A 57 14.39 10.34 -1.17
C LEU A 57 14.95 11.47 -0.30
N GLU A 58 15.39 11.19 0.93
CA GLU A 58 16.01 12.17 1.82
C GLU A 58 17.30 12.76 1.23
N ARG A 59 18.14 11.93 0.62
CA ARG A 59 19.39 12.38 -0.01
C ARG A 59 19.22 12.96 -1.41
N GLY A 60 18.03 12.79 -2.01
CA GLY A 60 17.78 13.19 -3.40
C GLY A 60 18.37 12.23 -4.43
N ASP A 61 18.79 11.03 -4.03
CA ASP A 61 19.24 9.96 -4.93
C ASP A 61 18.06 9.36 -5.72
N LEU A 62 16.85 9.46 -5.14
CA LEU A 62 15.58 9.09 -5.76
C LEU A 62 14.69 10.32 -5.89
N ILE A 63 14.08 10.48 -7.06
CA ILE A 63 13.11 11.55 -7.35
C ILE A 63 11.66 11.11 -7.11
N ALA A 64 11.41 9.81 -7.12
CA ALA A 64 10.11 9.21 -6.83
C ALA A 64 10.27 7.77 -6.36
N SER A 65 9.34 7.29 -5.57
CA SER A 65 9.26 5.90 -5.15
C SER A 65 7.81 5.46 -5.05
N PHE A 66 7.52 4.22 -5.43
CA PHE A 66 6.32 3.55 -4.96
C PHE A 66 6.51 3.23 -3.47
N GLY A 67 5.52 3.52 -2.66
CA GLY A 67 5.62 3.34 -1.22
C GLY A 67 4.26 3.35 -0.55
N THR A 68 4.28 3.05 0.73
CA THR A 68 3.12 3.01 1.61
C THR A 68 2.95 4.33 2.36
N ASN A 69 1.78 4.57 2.93
CA ASN A 69 1.46 5.77 3.68
C ASN A 69 2.44 6.03 4.84
N ASP A 70 2.93 4.97 5.50
CA ASP A 70 3.88 5.09 6.61
C ASP A 70 5.26 5.60 6.15
N LEU A 71 5.72 5.23 4.95
CA LEU A 71 6.91 5.83 4.36
C LEU A 71 6.72 7.33 4.15
N TYR A 72 5.57 7.73 3.60
CA TYR A 72 5.25 9.13 3.39
C TYR A 72 5.14 9.89 4.71
N ALA A 73 4.48 9.33 5.73
CA ALA A 73 4.37 9.93 7.06
C ALA A 73 5.75 10.15 7.72
N ARG A 74 6.67 9.19 7.59
CA ARG A 74 8.05 9.34 8.09
C ARG A 74 8.81 10.45 7.38
N LEU A 75 8.70 10.54 6.06
CA LEU A 75 9.35 11.62 5.28
C LEU A 75 8.81 13.00 5.66
N LEU A 76 7.49 13.12 5.88
CA LEU A 76 6.88 14.35 6.39
C LEU A 76 7.38 14.72 7.78
N ALA A 77 7.51 13.73 8.68
CA ALA A 77 8.02 13.93 10.03
C ALA A 77 9.50 14.36 10.03
N ALA A 78 10.26 13.90 9.04
CA ALA A 78 11.65 14.32 8.80
C ALA A 78 11.77 15.64 8.00
N GLU A 79 10.66 16.32 7.73
CA GLU A 79 10.59 17.58 6.98
C GLU A 79 11.18 17.48 5.55
N VAL A 80 11.19 16.28 4.98
CA VAL A 80 11.64 16.08 3.59
C VAL A 80 10.58 16.67 2.64
N PRO A 81 10.98 17.48 1.64
CA PRO A 81 10.04 18.14 0.72
C PRO A 81 9.51 17.16 -0.34
N VAL A 82 8.66 16.24 0.09
CA VAL A 82 8.01 15.24 -0.76
C VAL A 82 6.50 15.48 -0.85
N GLY A 83 5.88 15.02 -1.92
CA GLY A 83 4.43 15.00 -2.11
C GLY A 83 3.91 13.60 -2.33
N PHE A 84 2.69 13.33 -1.87
CA PHE A 84 1.97 12.10 -2.18
C PHE A 84 1.21 12.29 -3.49
N LEU A 85 1.51 11.45 -4.50
CA LEU A 85 0.85 11.53 -5.80
C LEU A 85 -0.41 10.66 -5.82
N ALA A 86 -1.49 11.23 -6.30
CA ALA A 86 -2.75 10.54 -6.58
C ALA A 86 -2.76 10.05 -8.04
N PRO A 87 -2.52 8.75 -8.30
CA PRO A 87 -2.56 8.23 -9.67
C PRO A 87 -3.97 8.32 -10.24
N ARG A 88 -4.08 8.65 -11.54
CA ARG A 88 -5.38 8.66 -12.23
C ARG A 88 -5.96 7.25 -12.36
N GLU A 89 -5.09 6.27 -12.42
CA GLU A 89 -5.37 4.86 -12.53
C GLU A 89 -5.93 4.25 -11.26
N GLY A 90 -5.81 4.94 -10.13
CA GLY A 90 -6.25 4.50 -8.81
C GLY A 90 -5.10 4.12 -7.89
N TYR A 91 -5.46 3.71 -6.69
CA TYR A 91 -4.53 3.26 -5.67
C TYR A 91 -4.58 1.74 -5.51
N LEU A 92 -3.46 1.14 -5.14
CA LEU A 92 -3.47 -0.18 -4.53
C LEU A 92 -3.62 -0.02 -3.03
N THR A 93 -4.60 -0.69 -2.45
CA THR A 93 -4.88 -0.57 -1.02
C THR A 93 -5.11 -1.93 -0.37
N TRP A 94 -5.02 -1.97 0.94
CA TRP A 94 -5.32 -3.15 1.74
C TRP A 94 -6.06 -2.75 3.03
N VAL A 95 -6.76 -3.71 3.60
CA VAL A 95 -7.40 -3.57 4.91
C VAL A 95 -6.80 -4.58 5.86
N CYS A 96 -6.26 -4.09 6.98
CA CYS A 96 -5.82 -4.95 8.07
C CYS A 96 -6.98 -5.17 9.05
N GLY A 97 -7.14 -6.39 9.49
CA GLY A 97 -8.13 -6.78 10.49
C GLY A 97 -7.51 -7.58 11.64
N LEU A 98 -8.16 -7.56 12.78
CA LEU A 98 -7.87 -8.44 13.90
C LEU A 98 -8.77 -9.66 13.82
N SER A 99 -8.21 -10.86 13.99
CA SER A 99 -8.94 -12.12 13.94
C SER A 99 -8.62 -12.98 15.16
N LEU A 100 -9.64 -13.61 15.71
CA LEU A 100 -9.45 -14.64 16.75
C LEU A 100 -9.09 -15.97 16.09
N LEU A 101 -8.07 -16.63 16.63
CA LEU A 101 -7.70 -17.97 16.18
C LEU A 101 -8.60 -19.00 16.84
N ALA A 102 -9.21 -19.90 16.07
CA ALA A 102 -10.10 -20.94 16.56
C ALA A 102 -9.41 -21.90 17.57
N ALA A 103 -8.09 -22.07 17.47
CA ALA A 103 -7.28 -22.88 18.38
C ALA A 103 -6.63 -22.06 19.51
N GLY A 104 -7.01 -20.80 19.68
CA GLY A 104 -6.50 -19.93 20.74
C GLY A 104 -6.97 -20.39 22.12
N HIS A 105 -6.07 -20.40 23.10
CA HIS A 105 -6.37 -20.71 24.50
C HIS A 105 -6.38 -19.45 25.36
N VAL A 106 -6.89 -18.35 24.83
CA VAL A 106 -7.01 -17.08 25.55
C VAL A 106 -8.45 -16.85 26.00
N ASP A 107 -8.61 -16.04 27.03
CA ASP A 107 -9.92 -15.54 27.42
C ASP A 107 -10.49 -14.69 26.30
N GLU A 108 -11.63 -15.11 25.73
CA GLU A 108 -12.28 -14.41 24.62
C GLU A 108 -12.70 -12.99 25.03
N GLY A 109 -13.08 -12.77 26.30
CA GLY A 109 -13.42 -11.46 26.82
C GLY A 109 -12.25 -10.48 26.69
N LEU A 110 -11.05 -10.89 27.13
CA LEU A 110 -9.84 -10.07 26.98
C LEU A 110 -9.47 -9.84 25.52
N ALA A 111 -9.70 -10.81 24.63
CA ALA A 111 -9.45 -10.64 23.22
C ALA A 111 -10.39 -9.60 22.60
N TYR A 112 -11.68 -9.63 22.94
CA TYR A 112 -12.64 -8.61 22.48
C TYR A 112 -12.36 -7.24 23.11
N ASP A 113 -11.98 -7.14 24.37
CA ASP A 113 -11.57 -5.90 25.00
C ASP A 113 -10.37 -5.26 24.27
N PHE A 114 -9.42 -6.09 23.83
CA PHE A 114 -8.29 -5.63 23.01
C PHE A 114 -8.75 -5.12 21.63
N ILE A 115 -9.63 -5.86 20.96
CA ILE A 115 -10.18 -5.46 19.65
C ILE A 115 -10.94 -4.13 19.80
N ASP A 116 -11.77 -3.98 20.80
CA ASP A 116 -12.52 -2.76 21.07
C ASP A 116 -11.59 -1.59 21.37
N ALA A 117 -10.53 -1.80 22.14
CA ALA A 117 -9.52 -0.77 22.41
C ALA A 117 -8.80 -0.34 21.11
N MET A 118 -8.49 -1.29 20.23
CA MET A 118 -7.87 -0.97 18.92
C MET A 118 -8.83 -0.25 17.97
N LEU A 119 -10.14 -0.45 18.12
CA LEU A 119 -11.18 0.24 17.33
C LEU A 119 -11.65 1.57 17.96
N ALA A 120 -11.13 1.94 19.13
CA ALA A 120 -11.44 3.19 19.78
C ALA A 120 -10.94 4.41 18.95
N PRO A 121 -11.65 5.55 18.98
CA PRO A 121 -11.23 6.74 18.26
C PRO A 121 -9.80 7.20 18.59
N GLU A 122 -9.38 7.07 19.83
CA GLU A 122 -8.07 7.46 20.32
C GLU A 122 -6.95 6.59 19.73
N ALA A 123 -7.18 5.28 19.61
CA ALA A 123 -6.26 4.38 18.94
C ALA A 123 -6.11 4.75 17.46
N GLY A 124 -7.25 4.99 16.78
CA GLY A 124 -7.25 5.45 15.39
C GLY A 124 -6.56 6.80 15.19
N LYS A 125 -6.71 7.75 16.13
CA LYS A 125 -5.94 9.00 16.10
C LYS A 125 -4.43 8.74 16.08
N VAL A 126 -3.94 7.82 16.90
CA VAL A 126 -2.51 7.47 16.93
C VAL A 126 -2.07 6.83 15.62
N ILE A 127 -2.86 5.89 15.08
CA ILE A 127 -2.58 5.22 13.81
C ILE A 127 -2.50 6.23 12.67
N ILE A 128 -3.48 7.14 12.56
CA ILE A 128 -3.49 8.18 11.55
C ILE A 128 -2.29 9.11 11.69
N SER A 129 -2.08 9.64 12.89
CA SER A 129 -1.08 10.69 13.11
C SER A 129 0.36 10.20 13.04
N SER A 130 0.63 8.95 13.45
CA SER A 130 1.99 8.42 13.56
C SER A 130 2.39 7.53 12.39
N LEU A 131 1.42 6.83 11.75
CA LEU A 131 1.68 5.88 10.69
C LEU A 131 1.12 6.33 9.33
N GLY A 132 0.26 7.35 9.30
CA GLY A 132 -0.38 7.83 8.07
C GLY A 132 -1.41 6.86 7.50
N PHE A 133 -1.81 5.83 8.22
CA PHE A 133 -2.85 4.90 7.77
C PHE A 133 -4.25 5.40 8.14
N GLY A 134 -5.25 5.05 7.33
CA GLY A 134 -6.64 5.24 7.70
C GLY A 134 -7.05 4.34 8.86
N HIS A 135 -8.24 4.59 9.41
CA HIS A 135 -8.80 3.80 10.50
C HIS A 135 -10.28 3.49 10.25
N ALA A 136 -10.75 2.32 10.69
CA ALA A 136 -12.13 1.87 10.48
C ALA A 136 -13.14 2.75 11.25
N ASN A 137 -12.75 3.31 12.39
CA ASN A 137 -13.60 4.20 13.15
C ASN A 137 -13.48 5.64 12.62
N HIS A 138 -14.52 6.14 11.95
CA HIS A 138 -14.52 7.49 11.37
C HIS A 138 -14.32 8.61 12.40
N LYS A 139 -14.73 8.41 13.66
CA LYS A 139 -14.53 9.39 14.74
C LYS A 139 -13.05 9.64 15.05
N SER A 140 -12.15 8.74 14.62
CA SER A 140 -10.72 8.93 14.75
C SER A 140 -10.22 10.13 13.95
N PHE A 141 -10.81 10.39 12.79
CA PHE A 141 -10.47 11.52 11.94
C PHE A 141 -10.85 12.85 12.56
N ASP A 142 -11.96 12.90 13.33
CA ASP A 142 -12.39 14.10 14.08
C ASP A 142 -11.38 14.51 15.17
N LEU A 143 -10.52 13.58 15.61
CA LEU A 143 -9.48 13.81 16.62
C LEU A 143 -8.15 14.27 16.02
N VAL A 144 -8.03 14.31 14.70
CA VAL A 144 -6.83 14.72 13.96
C VAL A 144 -7.09 16.08 13.33
N SER A 145 -6.10 16.98 13.34
CA SER A 145 -6.27 18.29 12.71
C SER A 145 -6.41 18.17 11.19
N GLU A 146 -7.28 18.99 10.59
CA GLU A 146 -7.47 19.04 9.13
C GLU A 146 -6.14 19.22 8.38
N GLY A 147 -5.28 20.13 8.84
CA GLY A 147 -3.99 20.36 8.21
C GLY A 147 -3.03 19.15 8.26
N LEU A 148 -3.20 18.23 9.23
CA LEU A 148 -2.44 16.97 9.21
C LEU A 148 -3.07 15.96 8.25
N LEU A 149 -4.39 15.85 8.23
CA LEU A 149 -5.11 15.00 7.29
C LEU A 149 -4.81 15.39 5.84
N ASP A 150 -4.80 16.69 5.54
CA ASP A 150 -4.43 17.20 4.22
C ASP A 150 -3.00 16.81 3.83
N ARG A 151 -2.05 17.02 4.73
CA ARG A 151 -0.66 16.63 4.49
C ARG A 151 -0.47 15.12 4.29
N LEU A 152 -1.24 14.30 5.01
CA LEU A 152 -1.21 12.84 4.87
C LEU A 152 -2.03 12.32 3.68
N ALA A 153 -2.69 13.20 2.93
CA ALA A 153 -3.64 12.87 1.86
C ALA A 153 -4.80 11.99 2.35
N LEU A 154 -5.29 12.23 3.57
CA LEU A 154 -6.36 11.48 4.24
C LEU A 154 -7.62 12.33 4.53
N SER A 155 -7.72 13.53 3.96
CA SER A 155 -8.88 14.42 4.17
C SER A 155 -10.18 13.84 3.60
N GLU A 156 -10.09 13.06 2.54
CA GLU A 156 -11.23 12.45 1.85
C GLU A 156 -11.07 10.92 1.74
N PRO A 157 -11.07 10.18 2.88
CA PRO A 157 -10.75 8.76 2.90
C PRO A 157 -11.72 7.92 2.07
N ARG A 158 -13.00 8.33 1.99
CA ARG A 158 -13.99 7.65 1.16
C ARG A 158 -13.66 7.72 -0.32
N GLN A 159 -13.25 8.89 -0.81
CA GLN A 159 -12.88 9.06 -2.23
C GLN A 159 -11.62 8.26 -2.57
N ILE A 160 -10.69 8.12 -1.62
CA ILE A 160 -9.51 7.26 -1.79
C ILE A 160 -9.96 5.81 -1.98
N LEU A 161 -10.81 5.31 -1.09
CA LEU A 161 -11.33 3.93 -1.15
C LEU A 161 -12.13 3.66 -2.43
N GLU A 162 -12.94 4.61 -2.90
CA GLU A 162 -13.71 4.49 -4.14
C GLU A 162 -12.81 4.41 -5.40
N LYS A 163 -11.58 4.94 -5.33
CA LYS A 163 -10.58 4.89 -6.40
C LYS A 163 -9.51 3.83 -6.17
N SER A 164 -9.69 2.98 -5.18
CA SER A 164 -8.71 1.98 -4.80
C SER A 164 -9.06 0.61 -5.36
N GLU A 165 -8.04 -0.07 -5.85
CA GLU A 165 -8.07 -1.50 -6.07
C GLU A 165 -7.52 -2.21 -4.83
N PHE A 166 -8.35 -3.10 -4.25
CA PHE A 166 -7.97 -3.82 -3.04
C PHE A 166 -7.16 -5.05 -3.38
N PHE A 167 -6.08 -5.28 -2.65
CA PHE A 167 -5.36 -6.56 -2.74
C PHE A 167 -6.30 -7.70 -2.39
N ASP A 168 -6.53 -8.59 -3.33
CA ASP A 168 -7.39 -9.76 -3.12
C ASP A 168 -6.60 -10.88 -2.43
N LEU A 169 -6.91 -11.10 -1.15
CA LEU A 169 -6.33 -12.18 -0.36
C LEU A 169 -6.88 -13.57 -0.74
N SER A 170 -8.03 -13.64 -1.43
CA SER A 170 -8.57 -14.91 -1.95
C SER A 170 -7.66 -15.49 -3.03
N THR A 171 -6.86 -14.64 -3.67
CA THR A 171 -5.82 -15.01 -4.62
C THR A 171 -4.49 -15.38 -3.94
N ALA A 172 -4.47 -15.67 -2.64
CA ALA A 172 -3.25 -16.15 -1.96
C ALA A 172 -2.65 -17.40 -2.65
N GLY A 173 -3.46 -18.16 -3.39
CA GLY A 173 -3.01 -19.21 -4.31
C GLY A 173 -2.40 -18.70 -5.62
N ALA A 174 -2.59 -17.45 -5.99
CA ALA A 174 -2.03 -16.83 -7.20
C ALA A 174 -0.67 -16.13 -6.95
N GLY A 175 -0.19 -16.10 -5.71
CA GLY A 175 1.14 -15.57 -5.36
C GLY A 175 2.24 -16.09 -6.31
N PRO A 176 2.35 -17.42 -6.55
CA PRO A 176 3.33 -17.97 -7.48
C PRO A 176 3.20 -17.45 -8.92
N GLN A 177 1.98 -17.12 -9.37
CA GLN A 177 1.75 -16.55 -10.70
C GLN A 177 2.27 -15.12 -10.81
N TYR A 178 2.04 -14.28 -9.80
CA TYR A 178 2.56 -12.91 -9.77
C TYR A 178 4.08 -12.90 -9.61
N ASP A 179 4.63 -13.83 -8.82
CA ASP A 179 6.07 -14.01 -8.71
C ASP A 179 6.68 -14.40 -10.07
N ALA A 180 6.06 -15.33 -10.80
CA ALA A 180 6.52 -15.71 -12.12
C ALA A 180 6.46 -14.57 -13.13
N LEU A 181 5.39 -13.76 -13.13
CA LEU A 181 5.26 -12.56 -13.98
C LEU A 181 6.34 -11.54 -13.68
N PHE A 182 6.58 -11.26 -12.40
CA PHE A 182 7.57 -10.27 -11.97
C PHE A 182 8.99 -10.75 -12.25
N LEU A 183 9.35 -11.96 -11.82
CA LEU A 183 10.69 -12.52 -12.05
C LEU A 183 10.99 -12.71 -13.54
N GLY A 184 10.02 -13.24 -14.30
CA GLY A 184 10.16 -13.40 -15.75
C GLY A 184 10.28 -12.07 -16.50
N ALA A 185 9.77 -10.96 -15.94
CA ALA A 185 9.98 -9.63 -16.49
C ALA A 185 11.42 -9.13 -16.24
N LEU A 186 12.01 -9.45 -15.08
CA LEU A 186 13.38 -9.06 -14.74
C LEU A 186 14.44 -9.87 -15.52
N GLU A 187 14.14 -11.11 -15.92
CA GLU A 187 15.04 -11.93 -16.73
C GLU A 187 15.16 -11.45 -18.19
N GLN A 188 14.25 -10.59 -18.65
CA GLN A 188 14.23 -10.05 -20.01
C GLN A 188 14.99 -8.72 -20.15
N THR A 189 15.54 -8.19 -19.06
CA THR A 189 16.35 -6.97 -18.99
C THR A 189 17.82 -7.30 -18.87
#